data_d2a014e7334cbeb9b849ddb50553a677
#
_entry.id   d2a014e7334cbeb9b849ddb50553a677
#
_cell.length_a   1.000
_cell.length_b   1.000
_cell.length_c   1.000
_cell.angle_alpha   90.00
_cell.angle_beta   90.00
_cell.angle_gamma   90.00
#
_symmetry.space_group_name_H-M   'P 1'
#
loop_
_entity.id
_entity.type
_entity.pdbx_description
1 polymer ?
#
loop_
_entity_poly.entity_id
_entity_poly.type
_entity_poly.pdbx_seq_one_letter_code
_entity_poly.pdbx_strand_id
1 'polypeptide(L)'
;MFSCLQVVQKKNNMRLEKLFLITCGLFLSFSSLKAEEISNDNGSIVVEFFFDNPTDSINNVEASVYVLKGGDVFCKWSKSSVALSDTFAQGFTEGIPFNVIVYNRLGDSLFIEREVEAESASEILNSLMTPLTDLLWGVLSWDPFAAVGLYDPVVRNDEGLALLKPNGDLVTRGVPFIVVWLFIGAIFFTFYFKFINFTGIRETFRLLQGKYGGDMEKGAEGEMTHFQALATSLSATIGLGNIAGVAVAISTGGPGATFWMILAGLFGMTSKFTECILGVKYRVIKDGVVSGGPMYYMSRGISGYLGKGLAFVFALLCVGGSFGGGNMFQSNQAFDQAKNMIPELSGNGFYFGLVMAALVGFVIVGGIKSIAKVTDKIVPLMAIGYVLAALVIIGINIEHTPAAISQILVGAFNGDALKGGFLGVMVVGIQRASFSNEAGVGSAAIAHSAVKTNYAASEGFVAMVGPFVDTVIVCLMTSLVLIFTGYSNGESGVTGAKLTSLAFESVFSWYGWVLLIAILLFSFSTMISWSYYGLKAWQYVFGDSKFSSTLYKLLFLLFVVVGASSSLGTVMDFSDLMILAMAVPNILALYILLPKVKEELNKYWAKVSALK
;
A
#
# COMPACT_ATOMS: atom_id res chain seq x y z
N MET A 1 -36.65 9.38 0.28
CA MET A 1 -35.66 9.22 -0.77
C MET A 1 -36.23 8.61 -2.05
N PHE A 2 -36.74 7.38 -2.07
CA PHE A 2 -37.34 6.78 -3.28
C PHE A 2 -38.48 7.60 -3.91
N SER A 3 -39.31 8.25 -3.12
CA SER A 3 -40.41 9.11 -3.63
C SER A 3 -39.89 10.42 -4.26
N CYS A 4 -38.85 11.02 -3.75
CA CYS A 4 -38.24 12.22 -4.33
C CYS A 4 -37.52 11.89 -5.64
N LEU A 5 -36.81 10.76 -5.71
CA LEU A 5 -36.21 10.25 -6.93
C LEU A 5 -37.24 9.92 -8.01
N GLN A 6 -38.41 9.37 -7.65
CA GLN A 6 -39.52 9.12 -8.58
C GLN A 6 -40.14 10.40 -9.14
N VAL A 7 -40.22 11.48 -8.37
CA VAL A 7 -40.73 12.78 -8.83
C VAL A 7 -39.77 13.45 -9.81
N VAL A 8 -38.46 13.37 -9.56
CA VAL A 8 -37.41 13.84 -10.47
C VAL A 8 -37.39 13.02 -11.76
N GLN A 9 -37.58 11.70 -11.67
CA GLN A 9 -37.67 10.79 -12.80
C GLN A 9 -38.89 11.04 -13.69
N LYS A 10 -40.03 11.39 -13.09
CA LYS A 10 -41.28 11.61 -13.79
C LYS A 10 -41.32 12.94 -14.57
N LYS A 11 -40.52 13.93 -14.16
CA LYS A 11 -40.44 15.24 -14.81
C LYS A 11 -39.41 15.33 -15.93
N ASN A 12 -38.38 14.47 -15.95
CA ASN A 12 -37.26 14.56 -16.91
C ASN A 12 -37.22 13.47 -17.98
N ASN A 13 -38.28 12.68 -18.19
CA ASN A 13 -38.41 11.70 -19.27
C ASN A 13 -37.16 10.79 -19.50
N MET A 14 -36.44 10.42 -18.44
CA MET A 14 -35.27 9.56 -18.52
C MET A 14 -35.65 8.08 -18.49
N ARG A 15 -35.34 7.34 -19.56
CA ARG A 15 -35.62 5.90 -19.68
C ARG A 15 -34.71 5.06 -18.77
N LEU A 16 -35.28 3.99 -18.19
CA LEU A 16 -34.61 3.02 -17.31
C LEU A 16 -33.29 2.44 -17.89
N GLU A 17 -33.14 2.41 -19.21
CA GLU A 17 -31.92 1.95 -19.89
C GLU A 17 -30.69 2.82 -19.58
N LYS A 18 -30.88 4.11 -19.29
CA LYS A 18 -29.76 4.99 -18.87
C LYS A 18 -29.33 4.73 -17.42
N LEU A 19 -30.23 4.23 -16.59
CA LEU A 19 -29.92 3.86 -15.20
C LEU A 19 -29.05 2.57 -15.13
N PHE A 20 -29.27 1.64 -16.07
CA PHE A 20 -28.49 0.40 -16.15
C PHE A 20 -27.09 0.62 -16.74
N LEU A 21 -26.96 1.54 -17.70
CA LEU A 21 -25.67 2.00 -18.22
C LEU A 21 -24.87 2.82 -17.18
N ILE A 22 -25.56 3.49 -16.26
CA ILE A 22 -24.97 4.22 -15.14
C ILE A 22 -24.40 3.26 -14.09
N THR A 23 -25.01 2.09 -13.85
CA THR A 23 -24.46 1.08 -12.90
C THR A 23 -23.29 0.30 -13.46
N CYS A 24 -23.12 0.21 -14.77
CA CYS A 24 -21.94 -0.39 -15.41
C CYS A 24 -20.91 0.62 -15.91
N GLY A 25 -21.27 1.91 -16.01
CA GLY A 25 -20.43 3.02 -16.46
C GLY A 25 -20.02 4.01 -15.34
N LEU A 26 -20.04 3.58 -14.10
CA LEU A 26 -20.02 4.40 -12.89
C LEU A 26 -18.72 5.13 -12.55
N PHE A 27 -17.87 5.46 -13.51
CA PHE A 27 -16.68 6.24 -13.18
C PHE A 27 -16.33 7.41 -14.13
N LEU A 28 -17.15 7.71 -15.12
CA LEU A 28 -16.75 8.73 -16.13
C LEU A 28 -17.75 9.86 -16.42
N SER A 29 -18.91 9.96 -15.76
CA SER A 29 -19.88 11.00 -16.15
C SER A 29 -20.70 11.65 -15.05
N PHE A 30 -20.35 11.49 -13.78
CA PHE A 30 -21.17 12.06 -12.68
C PHE A 30 -20.82 13.50 -12.32
N SER A 31 -19.64 14.01 -12.68
CA SER A 31 -19.23 15.38 -12.33
C SER A 31 -19.72 16.47 -13.31
N SER A 32 -20.05 16.15 -14.55
CA SER A 32 -20.37 17.18 -15.54
C SER A 32 -21.86 17.36 -15.87
N LEU A 33 -22.69 16.35 -15.70
CA LEU A 33 -24.10 16.39 -16.14
C LEU A 33 -25.08 16.91 -15.09
N LYS A 34 -24.70 16.97 -13.82
CA LYS A 34 -25.55 17.49 -12.72
C LYS A 34 -25.19 18.92 -12.33
N ALA A 35 -23.95 19.33 -12.48
CA ALA A 35 -23.53 20.69 -12.13
C ALA A 35 -24.13 21.77 -13.03
N GLU A 36 -24.31 21.50 -14.32
CA GLU A 36 -24.89 22.48 -15.27
C GLU A 36 -26.41 22.70 -15.12
N GLU A 37 -27.17 21.67 -14.70
CA GLU A 37 -28.63 21.83 -14.48
C GLU A 37 -28.97 22.44 -13.12
N ILE A 38 -28.05 22.37 -12.15
CA ILE A 38 -28.29 22.88 -10.78
C ILE A 38 -27.66 24.26 -10.59
N SER A 39 -26.61 24.62 -11.32
CA SER A 39 -25.92 25.90 -11.20
C SER A 39 -26.72 27.11 -11.69
N ASN A 40 -27.79 26.92 -12.45
CA ASN A 40 -28.64 28.00 -12.97
C ASN A 40 -29.86 28.37 -12.09
N ASP A 41 -30.16 27.60 -11.06
CA ASP A 41 -31.22 27.90 -10.10
C ASP A 41 -30.63 27.90 -8.68
N ASN A 42 -30.58 29.05 -8.02
CA ASN A 42 -30.16 29.23 -6.65
C ASN A 42 -30.96 28.33 -5.67
N GLY A 43 -30.73 27.03 -5.71
CA GLY A 43 -31.31 26.09 -4.76
C GLY A 43 -30.49 26.09 -3.46
N SER A 44 -31.14 26.28 -2.34
CA SER A 44 -30.53 26.10 -1.02
C SER A 44 -31.19 24.91 -0.31
N ILE A 45 -30.37 24.15 0.43
CA ILE A 45 -30.88 23.12 1.32
C ILE A 45 -30.89 23.70 2.73
N VAL A 46 -32.06 23.72 3.35
CA VAL A 46 -32.25 24.14 4.74
C VAL A 46 -32.53 22.90 5.58
N VAL A 47 -31.72 22.68 6.59
CA VAL A 47 -31.88 21.60 7.55
C VAL A 47 -32.25 22.20 8.89
N GLU A 48 -33.43 21.88 9.38
CA GLU A 48 -33.93 22.36 10.67
C GLU A 48 -33.88 21.21 11.68
N PHE A 49 -33.28 21.49 12.85
CA PHE A 49 -33.23 20.59 13.98
C PHE A 49 -34.05 21.17 15.12
N PHE A 50 -34.92 20.35 15.72
CA PHE A 50 -35.75 20.72 16.86
C PHE A 50 -35.30 19.92 18.09
N PHE A 51 -34.92 20.65 19.14
CA PHE A 51 -34.57 20.09 20.44
C PHE A 51 -35.74 20.25 21.41
N ASP A 52 -36.08 19.20 22.14
CA ASP A 52 -37.13 19.23 23.13
C ASP A 52 -36.73 19.97 24.41
N ASN A 53 -35.42 20.00 24.74
CA ASN A 53 -34.86 20.70 25.90
C ASN A 53 -33.42 21.15 25.64
N PRO A 54 -33.00 22.35 26.13
CA PRO A 54 -31.63 22.82 25.94
C PRO A 54 -30.56 22.00 26.68
N THR A 55 -30.97 21.04 27.51
CA THR A 55 -30.08 20.10 28.23
C THR A 55 -30.10 18.68 27.66
N ASP A 56 -30.89 18.41 26.60
CA ASP A 56 -30.93 17.09 26.01
C ASP A 56 -29.62 16.82 25.22
N SER A 57 -29.09 15.63 25.44
CA SER A 57 -27.90 15.17 24.71
C SER A 57 -28.23 15.11 23.21
N ILE A 58 -27.28 15.50 22.39
CA ILE A 58 -27.32 15.58 20.92
C ILE A 58 -27.84 14.29 20.21
N ASN A 59 -28.21 13.26 20.96
CA ASN A 59 -28.54 11.93 20.46
C ASN A 59 -30.03 11.69 20.17
N ASN A 60 -30.92 12.64 20.50
CA ASN A 60 -32.35 12.51 20.24
C ASN A 60 -32.94 13.81 19.71
N VAL A 61 -32.82 14.05 18.42
CA VAL A 61 -33.28 15.26 17.75
C VAL A 61 -34.25 14.93 16.64
N GLU A 62 -35.36 15.68 16.55
CA GLU A 62 -36.21 15.66 15.36
C GLU A 62 -35.54 16.50 14.26
N ALA A 63 -35.25 15.91 13.12
CA ALA A 63 -34.65 16.59 11.99
C ALA A 63 -35.60 16.66 10.79
N SER A 64 -35.73 17.83 10.20
CA SER A 64 -36.46 18.03 8.95
C SER A 64 -35.53 18.63 7.90
N VAL A 65 -35.45 18.02 6.73
CA VAL A 65 -34.66 18.50 5.62
C VAL A 65 -35.55 19.06 4.54
N TYR A 66 -35.34 20.29 4.15
CA TYR A 66 -36.06 20.96 3.08
C TYR A 66 -35.10 21.30 1.96
N VAL A 67 -35.44 20.94 0.73
CA VAL A 67 -34.78 21.42 -0.48
C VAL A 67 -35.61 22.55 -1.04
N LEU A 68 -35.05 23.76 -1.06
CA LEU A 68 -35.70 24.95 -1.58
C LEU A 68 -35.21 25.22 -3.00
N LYS A 69 -36.12 25.45 -3.93
CA LYS A 69 -35.85 25.89 -5.29
C LYS A 69 -36.66 27.13 -5.57
N GLY A 70 -36.03 28.27 -5.82
CA GLY A 70 -36.73 29.55 -6.05
C GLY A 70 -37.54 30.07 -4.87
N GLY A 71 -37.21 29.67 -3.63
CA GLY A 71 -37.95 30.04 -2.42
C GLY A 71 -39.07 29.05 -2.03
N ASP A 72 -39.44 28.11 -2.89
CA ASP A 72 -40.45 27.11 -2.64
C ASP A 72 -39.85 25.78 -2.15
N VAL A 73 -40.55 25.11 -1.22
CA VAL A 73 -40.16 23.78 -0.71
C VAL A 73 -40.35 22.73 -1.80
N PHE A 74 -39.27 22.25 -2.38
CA PHE A 74 -39.28 21.25 -3.45
C PHE A 74 -39.39 19.81 -2.87
N CYS A 75 -38.75 19.54 -1.75
CA CYS A 75 -38.80 18.26 -1.06
C CYS A 75 -38.71 18.47 0.46
N LYS A 76 -39.48 17.71 1.22
CA LYS A 76 -39.48 17.66 2.68
C LYS A 76 -39.23 16.23 3.14
N TRP A 77 -38.27 16.06 4.04
CA TRP A 77 -38.02 14.80 4.74
C TRP A 77 -37.96 15.08 6.25
N SER A 78 -38.59 14.23 7.04
CA SER A 78 -38.55 14.34 8.49
C SER A 78 -38.36 12.97 9.13
N LYS A 79 -37.52 12.88 10.16
CA LYS A 79 -37.27 11.68 10.95
C LYS A 79 -37.20 12.05 12.42
N SER A 80 -37.94 11.36 13.26
CA SER A 80 -37.84 11.47 14.71
C SER A 80 -36.69 10.62 15.23
N SER A 81 -35.94 11.13 16.20
CA SER A 81 -34.75 10.50 16.82
C SER A 81 -33.62 10.15 15.84
N VAL A 82 -32.74 11.12 15.60
CA VAL A 82 -31.57 10.95 14.75
C VAL A 82 -30.32 11.33 15.54
N ALA A 83 -29.31 10.45 15.53
CA ALA A 83 -27.99 10.83 15.99
C ALA A 83 -27.36 11.79 14.94
N LEU A 84 -26.86 12.93 15.37
CA LEU A 84 -26.31 13.97 14.48
C LEU A 84 -25.14 13.46 13.59
N SER A 85 -24.45 12.38 13.99
CA SER A 85 -23.38 11.73 13.22
C SER A 85 -23.88 10.95 12.01
N ASP A 86 -25.12 10.42 12.05
CA ASP A 86 -25.60 9.49 11.01
C ASP A 86 -26.39 10.17 9.89
N THR A 87 -26.75 11.43 10.07
CA THR A 87 -27.78 12.08 9.26
C THR A 87 -27.25 12.69 7.97
N PHE A 88 -26.00 13.08 7.94
CA PHE A 88 -25.47 13.91 6.86
C PHE A 88 -24.55 13.19 5.88
N ALA A 89 -24.07 12.00 6.23
CA ALA A 89 -23.18 11.23 5.37
C ALA A 89 -23.91 10.40 4.29
N GLN A 90 -25.20 10.17 4.43
CA GLN A 90 -25.94 9.26 3.54
C GLN A 90 -26.99 9.98 2.70
N GLY A 91 -26.60 10.63 1.61
CA GLY A 91 -27.57 10.91 0.57
C GLY A 91 -27.61 12.24 -0.12
N PHE A 92 -26.65 13.11 0.09
CA PHE A 92 -26.55 14.35 -0.67
C PHE A 92 -25.33 14.32 -1.58
N THR A 93 -25.59 14.34 -2.88
CA THR A 93 -24.58 14.39 -3.94
C THR A 93 -24.06 15.80 -4.13
N GLU A 94 -22.79 15.85 -4.38
CA GLU A 94 -21.87 16.91 -4.78
C GLU A 94 -22.41 18.29 -5.17
N GLY A 95 -21.85 19.32 -4.57
CA GLY A 95 -21.76 20.66 -5.15
C GLY A 95 -22.85 21.65 -4.80
N ILE A 96 -23.79 21.33 -3.89
CA ILE A 96 -24.78 22.32 -3.43
C ILE A 96 -24.31 22.88 -2.08
N PRO A 97 -23.95 24.18 -1.99
CA PRO A 97 -23.72 24.78 -0.69
C PRO A 97 -25.01 24.74 0.13
N PHE A 98 -24.95 24.17 1.33
CA PHE A 98 -26.09 24.21 2.23
C PHE A 98 -25.69 24.84 3.56
N ASN A 99 -26.60 25.65 4.07
CA ASN A 99 -26.49 26.22 5.41
C ASN A 99 -27.29 25.34 6.38
N VAL A 100 -26.64 24.86 7.43
CA VAL A 100 -27.31 24.16 8.51
C VAL A 100 -27.72 25.20 9.54
N ILE A 101 -29.02 25.45 9.66
CA ILE A 101 -29.57 26.32 10.68
C ILE A 101 -30.19 25.42 11.75
N VAL A 102 -29.65 25.45 12.94
CA VAL A 102 -30.16 24.72 14.09
C VAL A 102 -31.02 25.69 14.92
N TYR A 103 -32.31 25.40 15.06
CA TYR A 103 -33.19 26.13 15.95
C TYR A 103 -33.44 25.29 17.20
N ASN A 104 -33.42 25.93 18.38
CA ASN A 104 -34.06 25.35 19.54
C ASN A 104 -35.59 25.65 19.49
N ARG A 105 -36.43 24.94 20.26
CA ARG A 105 -37.88 25.20 20.32
C ARG A 105 -38.26 26.59 20.82
N LEU A 106 -37.31 27.37 21.34
CA LEU A 106 -37.48 28.74 21.78
C LEU A 106 -37.18 29.77 20.67
N GLY A 107 -36.78 29.32 19.48
CA GLY A 107 -36.53 30.19 18.31
C GLY A 107 -35.14 30.78 18.20
N ASP A 108 -34.21 30.40 19.10
CA ASP A 108 -32.83 30.85 19.00
C ASP A 108 -32.07 30.05 17.95
N SER A 109 -31.44 30.71 17.00
CA SER A 109 -30.66 30.07 15.93
C SER A 109 -29.22 29.90 16.34
N LEU A 110 -28.71 28.68 16.25
CA LEU A 110 -27.30 28.37 16.34
C LEU A 110 -26.78 28.14 14.92
N PHE A 111 -25.95 29.05 14.41
CA PHE A 111 -25.33 28.87 13.08
C PHE A 111 -24.20 27.87 13.17
N ILE A 112 -24.33 26.75 12.45
CA ILE A 112 -23.20 25.87 12.15
C ILE A 112 -23.04 25.92 10.63
N GLU A 113 -22.13 26.74 10.17
CA GLU A 113 -21.68 26.74 8.79
C GLU A 113 -20.77 25.52 8.61
N ARG A 114 -21.24 24.50 7.89
CA ARG A 114 -20.43 23.39 7.49
C ARG A 114 -20.47 23.33 5.96
N GLU A 115 -19.38 23.66 5.31
CA GLU A 115 -19.16 23.24 3.92
C GLU A 115 -19.19 21.71 3.89
N VAL A 116 -20.20 21.12 3.26
CA VAL A 116 -20.11 19.73 2.87
C VAL A 116 -19.29 19.68 1.60
N GLU A 117 -18.02 19.37 1.78
CA GLU A 117 -17.22 18.91 0.66
C GLU A 117 -17.95 17.74 0.01
N ALA A 118 -18.07 17.77 -1.31
CA ALA A 118 -18.51 16.63 -2.11
C ALA A 118 -17.81 15.36 -1.61
N GLU A 119 -18.54 14.22 -1.51
CA GLU A 119 -17.93 12.94 -1.15
C GLU A 119 -16.68 12.77 -1.98
N SER A 120 -15.55 12.87 -1.33
CA SER A 120 -14.27 12.77 -2.02
C SER A 120 -14.15 11.37 -2.62
N ALA A 121 -13.39 11.22 -3.70
CA ALA A 121 -13.12 9.90 -4.29
C ALA A 121 -12.64 8.89 -3.21
N SER A 122 -12.04 9.38 -2.12
CA SER A 122 -11.64 8.59 -0.96
C SER A 122 -12.82 8.08 -0.13
N GLU A 123 -13.89 8.85 0.05
CA GLU A 123 -15.06 8.41 0.83
C GLU A 123 -15.84 7.33 0.08
N ILE A 124 -16.01 7.49 -1.24
CA ILE A 124 -16.64 6.46 -2.09
C ILE A 124 -15.79 5.19 -2.06
N LEU A 125 -14.45 5.31 -2.20
CA LEU A 125 -13.55 4.17 -2.14
C LEU A 125 -13.64 3.49 -0.77
N ASN A 126 -13.65 4.25 0.32
CA ASN A 126 -13.81 3.73 1.68
C ASN A 126 -15.11 2.96 1.83
N SER A 127 -16.24 3.55 1.48
CA SER A 127 -17.54 2.89 1.64
C SER A 127 -17.65 1.56 0.88
N LEU A 128 -17.03 1.48 -0.31
CA LEU A 128 -16.98 0.26 -1.12
C LEU A 128 -16.02 -0.79 -0.53
N MET A 129 -14.90 -0.36 0.06
CA MET A 129 -13.84 -1.24 0.55
C MET A 129 -14.03 -1.65 2.01
N THR A 130 -14.72 -0.85 2.83
CA THR A 130 -14.89 -1.09 4.28
C THR A 130 -15.31 -2.54 4.62
N PRO A 131 -16.34 -3.16 3.99
CA PRO A 131 -16.73 -4.52 4.37
C PRO A 131 -15.61 -5.55 4.17
N LEU A 132 -14.80 -5.39 3.12
CA LEU A 132 -13.67 -6.27 2.83
C LEU A 132 -12.50 -5.97 3.76
N THR A 133 -12.21 -4.69 3.99
CA THR A 133 -11.11 -4.27 4.88
C THR A 133 -11.38 -4.70 6.32
N ASP A 134 -12.59 -4.54 6.83
CA ASP A 134 -12.96 -4.94 8.19
C ASP A 134 -12.82 -6.45 8.38
N LEU A 135 -13.29 -7.25 7.41
CA LEU A 135 -13.15 -8.70 7.46
C LEU A 135 -11.67 -9.12 7.51
N LEU A 136 -10.86 -8.56 6.63
CA LEU A 136 -9.44 -8.91 6.54
C LEU A 136 -8.65 -8.38 7.74
N TRP A 137 -8.91 -7.13 8.19
CA TRP A 137 -8.31 -6.60 9.41
C TRP A 137 -8.66 -7.41 10.64
N GLY A 138 -9.89 -7.88 10.76
CA GLY A 138 -10.29 -8.77 11.86
C GLY A 138 -9.43 -10.03 11.96
N VAL A 139 -8.96 -10.55 10.83
CA VAL A 139 -8.04 -11.72 10.80
C VAL A 139 -6.59 -11.30 11.00
N LEU A 140 -6.12 -10.27 10.29
CA LEU A 140 -4.70 -9.92 10.26
C LEU A 140 -4.24 -9.22 11.54
N SER A 141 -5.11 -8.42 12.16
CA SER A 141 -4.83 -7.70 13.41
C SER A 141 -5.11 -8.53 14.67
N TRP A 142 -5.70 -9.73 14.53
CA TRP A 142 -5.89 -10.61 15.66
C TRP A 142 -4.57 -10.84 16.42
N ASP A 143 -4.63 -10.66 17.74
CA ASP A 143 -3.45 -10.77 18.59
C ASP A 143 -3.41 -12.16 19.25
N PRO A 144 -2.50 -13.07 18.80
CA PRO A 144 -2.40 -14.40 19.34
C PRO A 144 -1.90 -14.42 20.78
N PHE A 145 -1.10 -13.44 21.22
CA PHE A 145 -0.53 -13.40 22.56
C PHE A 145 -1.53 -12.87 23.59
N ALA A 146 -2.30 -11.83 23.23
CA ALA A 146 -3.41 -11.35 24.05
C ALA A 146 -4.51 -12.43 24.16
N ALA A 147 -4.79 -13.14 23.06
CA ALA A 147 -5.79 -14.21 23.04
C ALA A 147 -5.48 -15.38 24.01
N VAL A 148 -4.21 -15.65 24.27
CA VAL A 148 -3.79 -16.66 25.27
C VAL A 148 -3.50 -16.05 26.65
N GLY A 149 -3.82 -14.76 26.85
CA GLY A 149 -3.73 -14.09 28.16
C GLY A 149 -2.31 -13.73 28.60
N LEU A 150 -1.34 -13.60 27.68
CA LEU A 150 0.02 -13.22 28.03
C LEU A 150 0.14 -11.76 28.46
N TYR A 151 -0.75 -10.88 28.01
CA TYR A 151 -0.89 -9.48 28.44
C TYR A 151 -2.28 -8.92 28.11
N ASP A 152 -2.63 -7.79 28.76
CA ASP A 152 -3.84 -7.02 28.43
C ASP A 152 -3.51 -6.02 27.30
N PRO A 153 -4.15 -6.13 26.13
CA PRO A 153 -3.89 -5.21 25.03
C PRO A 153 -4.50 -3.82 25.25
N VAL A 154 -5.37 -3.61 26.23
CA VAL A 154 -6.05 -2.34 26.48
C VAL A 154 -5.06 -1.33 27.08
N VAL A 155 -4.94 -0.18 26.41
CA VAL A 155 -4.09 0.91 26.91
C VAL A 155 -4.85 1.66 28.01
N ARG A 156 -4.18 1.86 29.17
CA ARG A 156 -4.74 2.57 30.31
C ARG A 156 -3.89 3.82 30.61
N ASN A 157 -4.54 4.86 31.14
CA ASN A 157 -3.86 6.02 31.68
C ASN A 157 -3.22 5.70 33.06
N ASP A 158 -2.53 6.67 33.65
CA ASP A 158 -1.85 6.54 34.94
C ASP A 158 -2.84 6.23 36.11
N GLU A 159 -4.12 6.51 35.91
CA GLU A 159 -5.21 6.21 36.86
C GLU A 159 -5.81 4.81 36.64
N GLY A 160 -5.31 4.03 35.69
CA GLY A 160 -5.80 2.69 35.35
C GLY A 160 -7.06 2.67 34.46
N LEU A 161 -7.53 3.82 34.00
CA LEU A 161 -8.71 3.92 33.11
C LEU A 161 -8.31 3.60 31.67
N ALA A 162 -9.16 2.82 30.99
CA ALA A 162 -8.96 2.51 29.57
C ALA A 162 -9.06 3.78 28.70
N LEU A 163 -8.10 3.98 27.81
CA LEU A 163 -8.13 5.07 26.83
C LEU A 163 -9.10 4.72 25.71
N LEU A 164 -9.87 5.71 25.31
CA LEU A 164 -10.84 5.59 24.20
C LEU A 164 -10.34 6.41 22.99
N LYS A 165 -10.60 5.89 21.79
CA LYS A 165 -10.47 6.63 20.53
C LYS A 165 -11.61 7.66 20.43
N PRO A 166 -11.53 8.65 19.53
CA PRO A 166 -12.61 9.62 19.31
C PRO A 166 -13.97 8.99 18.93
N ASN A 167 -13.95 7.78 18.33
CA ASN A 167 -15.15 7.01 17.99
C ASN A 167 -15.71 6.15 19.14
N GLY A 168 -15.12 6.23 20.35
CA GLY A 168 -15.52 5.48 21.52
C GLY A 168 -14.93 4.07 21.66
N ASP A 169 -14.17 3.58 20.68
CA ASP A 169 -13.48 2.29 20.77
C ASP A 169 -12.32 2.35 21.75
N LEU A 170 -11.99 1.21 22.34
CA LEU A 170 -10.80 1.07 23.18
C LEU A 170 -9.53 1.30 22.37
N VAL A 171 -8.59 2.07 22.92
CA VAL A 171 -7.21 2.09 22.40
C VAL A 171 -6.54 0.79 22.82
N THR A 172 -6.27 -0.07 21.85
CA THR A 172 -5.57 -1.34 22.08
C THR A 172 -4.15 -1.28 21.51
N ARG A 173 -3.23 -1.96 22.17
CA ARG A 173 -1.88 -2.23 21.71
C ARG A 173 -1.70 -3.73 21.66
N GLY A 174 -1.46 -4.25 20.50
CA GLY A 174 -1.32 -5.67 20.30
C GLY A 174 -0.23 -6.01 19.29
N VAL A 175 0.14 -7.28 19.23
CA VAL A 175 1.02 -7.81 18.21
C VAL A 175 0.17 -8.51 17.16
N PRO A 176 -0.11 -7.87 16.01
CA PRO A 176 -0.97 -8.43 14.97
C PRO A 176 -0.45 -9.79 14.49
N PHE A 177 -1.34 -10.75 14.29
CA PHE A 177 -1.02 -12.08 13.77
C PHE A 177 -0.13 -12.01 12.53
N ILE A 178 -0.42 -11.10 11.62
CA ILE A 178 0.35 -11.01 10.37
C ILE A 178 1.82 -10.66 10.58
N VAL A 179 2.13 -9.81 11.56
CA VAL A 179 3.51 -9.43 11.90
C VAL A 179 4.25 -10.64 12.49
N VAL A 180 3.58 -11.36 13.38
CA VAL A 180 4.12 -12.60 13.97
C VAL A 180 4.38 -13.63 12.88
N TRP A 181 3.41 -13.83 11.98
CA TRP A 181 3.45 -14.78 10.90
C TRP A 181 4.63 -14.53 9.94
N LEU A 182 4.80 -13.29 9.51
CA LEU A 182 5.89 -12.84 8.64
C LEU A 182 7.24 -13.02 9.31
N PHE A 183 7.39 -12.54 10.54
CA PHE A 183 8.68 -12.50 11.23
C PHE A 183 9.14 -13.89 11.67
N ILE A 184 8.24 -14.71 12.24
CA ILE A 184 8.55 -16.11 12.59
C ILE A 184 8.89 -16.91 11.33
N GLY A 185 8.14 -16.72 10.24
CA GLY A 185 8.44 -17.34 8.95
C GLY A 185 9.85 -17.03 8.46
N ALA A 186 10.21 -15.75 8.47
CA ALA A 186 11.52 -15.29 8.03
C ALA A 186 12.67 -15.85 8.88
N ILE A 187 12.50 -15.85 10.20
CA ILE A 187 13.45 -16.47 11.16
C ILE A 187 13.58 -17.97 10.87
N PHE A 188 12.44 -18.69 10.78
CA PHE A 188 12.44 -20.12 10.55
C PHE A 188 13.19 -20.49 9.25
N PHE A 189 12.90 -19.85 8.13
CA PHE A 189 13.60 -20.12 6.88
C PHE A 189 15.09 -19.82 6.97
N THR A 190 15.49 -18.75 7.68
CA THR A 190 16.89 -18.40 7.89
C THR A 190 17.65 -19.51 8.64
N PHE A 191 17.06 -20.04 9.70
CA PHE A 191 17.67 -21.15 10.46
C PHE A 191 17.65 -22.47 9.66
N TYR A 192 16.55 -22.76 8.96
CA TYR A 192 16.41 -23.97 8.14
C TYR A 192 17.46 -24.05 7.03
N PHE A 193 17.75 -22.94 6.37
CA PHE A 193 18.79 -22.85 5.32
C PHE A 193 20.15 -22.43 5.87
N LYS A 194 20.37 -22.54 7.19
CA LYS A 194 21.67 -22.30 7.85
C LYS A 194 22.29 -20.96 7.47
N PHE A 195 21.50 -19.90 7.60
CA PHE A 195 21.91 -18.52 7.32
C PHE A 195 22.42 -18.32 5.88
N ILE A 196 21.70 -18.87 4.90
CA ILE A 196 22.04 -18.74 3.48
C ILE A 196 22.08 -17.29 3.02
N ASN A 197 21.34 -16.42 3.66
CA ASN A 197 21.37 -14.98 3.44
C ASN A 197 22.76 -14.36 3.64
N PHE A 198 23.62 -14.93 4.48
CA PHE A 198 24.99 -14.51 4.65
C PHE A 198 25.97 -15.37 3.84
N THR A 199 25.83 -16.69 3.92
CA THR A 199 26.75 -17.63 3.26
C THR A 199 26.61 -17.64 1.73
N GLY A 200 25.43 -17.29 1.21
CA GLY A 200 25.12 -17.25 -0.22
C GLY A 200 25.48 -15.96 -0.94
N ILE A 201 25.80 -14.86 -0.23
CA ILE A 201 26.08 -13.55 -0.84
C ILE A 201 27.16 -13.64 -1.92
N ARG A 202 28.24 -14.37 -1.66
CA ARG A 202 29.33 -14.54 -2.63
C ARG A 202 28.84 -15.21 -3.92
N GLU A 203 27.91 -16.14 -3.80
CA GLU A 203 27.34 -16.84 -4.95
C GLU A 203 26.41 -15.94 -5.77
N THR A 204 25.66 -15.07 -5.09
CA THR A 204 24.85 -14.05 -5.77
C THR A 204 25.69 -13.13 -6.66
N PHE A 205 26.80 -12.60 -6.13
CA PHE A 205 27.70 -11.77 -6.95
C PHE A 205 28.27 -12.51 -8.15
N ARG A 206 28.60 -13.79 -8.01
CA ARG A 206 29.08 -14.62 -9.14
C ARG A 206 28.03 -14.77 -10.22
N LEU A 207 26.77 -15.00 -9.84
CA LEU A 207 25.65 -15.10 -10.76
C LEU A 207 25.40 -13.77 -11.50
N LEU A 208 25.38 -12.65 -10.78
CA LEU A 208 25.18 -11.32 -11.37
C LEU A 208 26.33 -10.91 -12.30
N GLN A 209 27.56 -11.38 -12.04
CA GLN A 209 28.72 -11.20 -12.92
C GLN A 209 28.70 -12.14 -14.14
N GLY A 210 27.70 -13.01 -14.26
CA GLY A 210 27.57 -13.96 -15.38
C GLY A 210 28.58 -15.10 -15.38
N LYS A 211 29.19 -15.42 -14.22
CA LYS A 211 30.27 -16.42 -14.12
C LYS A 211 29.89 -17.82 -14.63
N TYR A 212 28.60 -18.15 -14.58
CA TYR A 212 28.08 -19.45 -14.99
C TYR A 212 27.16 -19.39 -16.22
N GLY A 213 26.99 -18.20 -16.85
CA GLY A 213 25.94 -17.93 -17.82
C GLY A 213 25.88 -18.90 -18.99
N GLY A 214 27.03 -19.21 -19.61
CA GLY A 214 27.08 -20.11 -20.77
C GLY A 214 26.67 -21.54 -20.46
N ASP A 215 26.96 -22.06 -19.27
CA ASP A 215 26.75 -23.47 -18.90
C ASP A 215 25.40 -23.70 -18.18
N MET A 216 24.91 -22.69 -17.45
CA MET A 216 23.65 -22.77 -16.70
C MET A 216 22.44 -22.29 -17.50
N GLU A 217 22.65 -21.40 -18.48
CA GLU A 217 21.58 -20.82 -19.28
C GLU A 217 21.44 -21.43 -20.68
N LYS A 218 22.33 -22.36 -21.08
CA LYS A 218 22.29 -22.96 -22.40
C LYS A 218 20.95 -23.69 -22.62
N GLY A 219 20.18 -23.22 -23.60
CA GLY A 219 18.85 -23.76 -23.90
C GLY A 219 17.76 -23.39 -22.88
N ALA A 220 18.05 -22.49 -21.92
CA ALA A 220 17.07 -22.06 -20.94
C ALA A 220 15.98 -21.18 -21.58
N GLU A 221 14.76 -21.47 -21.26
CA GLU A 221 13.60 -20.65 -21.63
C GLU A 221 13.36 -19.57 -20.57
N GLY A 222 12.92 -18.38 -21.02
CA GLY A 222 12.63 -17.25 -20.15
C GLY A 222 12.58 -15.95 -20.96
N GLU A 223 12.14 -14.88 -20.33
CA GLU A 223 11.92 -13.58 -20.96
C GLU A 223 12.95 -12.52 -20.52
N MET A 224 13.67 -12.75 -19.41
CA MET A 224 14.58 -11.78 -18.77
C MET A 224 15.90 -12.43 -18.33
N THR A 225 16.95 -11.61 -18.22
CA THR A 225 18.21 -11.98 -17.56
C THR A 225 18.04 -11.92 -16.03
N HIS A 226 18.98 -12.51 -15.27
CA HIS A 226 19.04 -12.40 -13.80
C HIS A 226 19.02 -10.95 -13.32
N PHE A 227 19.82 -10.08 -13.95
CA PHE A 227 19.85 -8.66 -13.59
C PHE A 227 18.53 -7.95 -13.89
N GLN A 228 17.88 -8.23 -15.01
CA GLN A 228 16.58 -7.65 -15.36
C GLN A 228 15.48 -8.12 -14.41
N ALA A 229 15.50 -9.37 -13.99
CA ALA A 229 14.54 -9.90 -13.01
C ALA A 229 14.75 -9.23 -11.64
N LEU A 230 16.00 -9.11 -11.19
CA LEU A 230 16.36 -8.38 -9.98
C LEU A 230 15.94 -6.90 -10.06
N ALA A 231 16.29 -6.21 -11.15
CA ALA A 231 15.94 -4.80 -11.34
C ALA A 231 14.42 -4.59 -11.38
N THR A 232 13.66 -5.49 -12.03
CA THR A 232 12.19 -5.42 -12.04
C THR A 232 11.60 -5.66 -10.64
N SER A 233 12.15 -6.61 -9.89
CA SER A 233 11.74 -6.87 -8.50
C SER A 233 12.12 -5.71 -7.57
N LEU A 234 13.33 -5.17 -7.69
CA LEU A 234 13.75 -3.99 -6.94
C LEU A 234 12.91 -2.75 -7.30
N SER A 235 12.51 -2.62 -8.56
CA SER A 235 11.59 -1.56 -9.00
C SER A 235 10.24 -1.62 -8.30
N ALA A 236 9.74 -2.83 -8.03
CA ALA A 236 8.49 -2.99 -7.30
C ALA A 236 8.64 -2.64 -5.81
N THR A 237 9.78 -2.98 -5.22
CA THR A 237 10.04 -2.84 -3.78
C THR A 237 10.68 -1.50 -3.41
N ILE A 238 11.70 -1.03 -4.14
CA ILE A 238 12.29 0.29 -3.93
C ILE A 238 11.34 1.35 -4.47
N GLY A 239 10.39 1.71 -3.66
CA GLY A 239 9.33 2.67 -3.94
C GLY A 239 9.17 3.66 -2.81
N LEU A 240 7.97 4.19 -2.68
CA LEU A 240 7.66 5.13 -1.60
C LEU A 240 7.57 4.46 -0.23
N GLY A 241 7.55 3.13 -0.16
CA GLY A 241 7.77 2.38 1.08
C GLY A 241 9.08 2.73 1.77
N ASN A 242 10.15 2.95 1.01
CA ASN A 242 11.50 3.27 1.51
C ASN A 242 11.66 4.74 1.95
N ILE A 243 10.79 5.62 1.50
CA ILE A 243 10.82 7.07 1.79
C ILE A 243 9.68 7.41 2.75
N ALA A 244 8.45 7.40 2.26
CA ALA A 244 7.26 7.72 3.03
C ALA A 244 6.94 6.66 4.10
N GLY A 245 7.09 5.37 3.78
CA GLY A 245 6.87 4.28 4.74
C GLY A 245 7.85 4.30 5.91
N VAL A 246 9.13 4.61 5.67
CA VAL A 246 10.13 4.80 6.73
C VAL A 246 9.81 6.02 7.57
N ALA A 247 9.40 7.13 6.96
CA ALA A 247 8.96 8.31 7.69
C ALA A 247 7.77 8.02 8.61
N VAL A 248 6.79 7.21 8.13
CA VAL A 248 5.69 6.72 8.98
C VAL A 248 6.23 5.85 10.12
N ALA A 249 7.18 4.92 9.86
CA ALA A 249 7.76 4.09 10.90
C ALA A 249 8.45 4.92 12.00
N ILE A 250 9.23 5.90 11.60
CA ILE A 250 9.98 6.78 12.52
C ILE A 250 9.04 7.70 13.29
N SER A 251 8.07 8.32 12.63
CA SER A 251 7.12 9.22 13.30
C SER A 251 6.20 8.49 14.30
N THR A 252 5.93 7.21 14.08
CA THR A 252 5.04 6.39 14.93
C THR A 252 5.82 5.62 15.99
N GLY A 253 6.91 4.96 15.60
CA GLY A 253 7.70 4.06 16.45
C GLY A 253 9.02 4.67 16.95
N GLY A 254 9.36 5.89 16.55
CA GLY A 254 10.64 6.51 16.87
C GLY A 254 11.83 5.86 16.15
N PRO A 255 13.06 6.29 16.47
CA PRO A 255 14.30 5.76 15.89
C PRO A 255 14.48 4.25 16.02
N GLY A 256 13.94 3.66 17.08
CA GLY A 256 14.02 2.21 17.36
C GLY A 256 13.36 1.33 16.28
N ALA A 257 12.37 1.84 15.57
CA ALA A 257 11.73 1.13 14.45
C ALA A 257 12.76 0.74 13.37
N THR A 258 13.80 1.55 13.16
CA THR A 258 14.90 1.26 12.23
C THR A 258 15.58 -0.07 12.52
N PHE A 259 15.87 -0.38 13.80
CA PHE A 259 16.48 -1.65 14.20
C PHE A 259 15.64 -2.85 13.74
N TRP A 260 14.34 -2.80 14.01
CA TRP A 260 13.42 -3.88 13.66
C TRP A 260 13.20 -4.00 12.16
N MET A 261 13.22 -2.88 11.43
CA MET A 261 13.19 -2.88 9.96
C MET A 261 14.40 -3.60 9.38
N ILE A 262 15.62 -3.26 9.83
CA ILE A 262 16.86 -3.89 9.37
C ILE A 262 16.84 -5.39 9.67
N LEU A 263 16.44 -5.77 10.88
CA LEU A 263 16.39 -7.16 11.29
C LEU A 263 15.38 -7.97 10.46
N ALA A 264 14.18 -7.41 10.21
CA ALA A 264 13.18 -8.00 9.33
C ALA A 264 13.68 -8.12 7.88
N GLY A 265 14.41 -7.12 7.39
CA GLY A 265 15.04 -7.16 6.07
C GLY A 265 16.07 -8.28 5.94
N LEU A 266 16.96 -8.43 6.93
CA LEU A 266 17.99 -9.48 6.94
C LEU A 266 17.40 -10.89 6.96
N PHE A 267 16.40 -11.14 7.80
CA PHE A 267 15.72 -12.44 7.82
C PHE A 267 14.85 -12.64 6.58
N GLY A 268 14.21 -11.58 6.09
CA GLY A 268 13.38 -11.59 4.90
C GLY A 268 14.12 -12.03 3.61
N MET A 269 15.45 -11.83 3.56
CA MET A 269 16.28 -12.32 2.44
C MET A 269 16.05 -13.81 2.15
N THR A 270 15.93 -14.62 3.20
CA THR A 270 15.74 -16.07 3.06
C THR A 270 14.31 -16.44 2.65
N SER A 271 13.32 -15.68 3.10
CA SER A 271 11.95 -15.84 2.60
C SER A 271 11.91 -15.61 1.08
N LYS A 272 12.49 -14.51 0.61
CA LYS A 272 12.55 -14.15 -0.82
C LYS A 272 13.33 -15.18 -1.65
N PHE A 273 14.45 -15.71 -1.12
CA PHE A 273 15.16 -16.84 -1.68
C PHE A 273 14.23 -18.04 -1.93
N THR A 274 13.46 -18.42 -0.93
CA THR A 274 12.54 -19.55 -0.96
C THR A 274 11.42 -19.35 -1.99
N GLU A 275 10.79 -18.18 -1.99
CA GLU A 275 9.72 -17.80 -2.91
C GLU A 275 10.16 -17.86 -4.38
N CYS A 276 11.32 -17.29 -4.68
CA CYS A 276 11.77 -17.18 -6.05
C CYS A 276 12.25 -18.52 -6.62
N ILE A 277 12.80 -19.41 -5.80
CA ILE A 277 13.06 -20.81 -6.21
C ILE A 277 11.77 -21.49 -6.63
N LEU A 278 10.73 -21.41 -5.80
CA LEU A 278 9.43 -22.01 -6.12
C LEU A 278 8.78 -21.35 -7.33
N GLY A 279 8.89 -20.03 -7.47
CA GLY A 279 8.41 -19.29 -8.62
C GLY A 279 8.97 -19.80 -9.94
N VAL A 280 10.28 -20.03 -10.01
CA VAL A 280 10.95 -20.61 -11.19
C VAL A 280 10.61 -22.08 -11.37
N LYS A 281 10.64 -22.88 -10.29
CA LYS A 281 10.38 -24.35 -10.35
C LYS A 281 9.01 -24.67 -10.92
N TYR A 282 7.97 -23.95 -10.52
CA TYR A 282 6.58 -24.24 -10.87
C TYR A 282 5.99 -23.34 -11.96
N ARG A 283 6.82 -22.51 -12.61
CA ARG A 283 6.40 -21.66 -13.72
C ARG A 283 5.83 -22.46 -14.89
N VAL A 284 4.99 -21.83 -15.66
CA VAL A 284 4.42 -22.34 -16.91
C VAL A 284 4.95 -21.48 -18.04
N ILE A 285 5.44 -22.12 -19.09
CA ILE A 285 5.87 -21.45 -20.31
C ILE A 285 4.95 -21.91 -21.44
N LYS A 286 4.24 -20.95 -22.03
CA LYS A 286 3.33 -21.21 -23.14
C LYS A 286 3.58 -20.16 -24.22
N ASP A 287 3.87 -20.62 -25.42
CA ASP A 287 4.15 -19.77 -26.60
C ASP A 287 5.24 -18.71 -26.33
N GLY A 288 6.27 -19.09 -25.56
CA GLY A 288 7.38 -18.21 -25.17
C GLY A 288 7.04 -17.17 -24.07
N VAL A 289 5.83 -17.18 -23.54
CA VAL A 289 5.37 -16.34 -22.44
C VAL A 289 5.47 -17.11 -21.13
N VAL A 290 6.15 -16.52 -20.16
CA VAL A 290 6.29 -17.10 -18.82
C VAL A 290 5.17 -16.63 -17.91
N SER A 291 4.60 -17.57 -17.15
CA SER A 291 3.65 -17.32 -16.08
C SER A 291 4.06 -18.11 -14.84
N GLY A 292 4.33 -17.42 -13.74
CA GLY A 292 4.81 -18.03 -12.50
C GLY A 292 4.44 -17.17 -11.30
N GLY A 293 4.95 -17.55 -10.14
CA GLY A 293 4.67 -16.91 -8.87
C GLY A 293 3.84 -17.78 -7.93
N PRO A 294 3.39 -17.24 -6.79
CA PRO A 294 2.72 -18.02 -5.74
C PRO A 294 1.50 -18.80 -6.21
N MET A 295 0.63 -18.19 -7.03
CA MET A 295 -0.55 -18.87 -7.55
C MET A 295 -0.20 -20.16 -8.33
N TYR A 296 0.97 -20.20 -8.98
CA TYR A 296 1.42 -21.38 -9.73
C TYR A 296 2.07 -22.42 -8.83
N TYR A 297 2.96 -22.04 -7.89
CA TYR A 297 3.54 -23.04 -7.01
C TYR A 297 2.55 -23.58 -5.96
N MET A 298 1.55 -22.79 -5.54
CA MET A 298 0.47 -23.28 -4.70
C MET A 298 -0.40 -24.30 -5.44
N SER A 299 -0.91 -23.93 -6.62
CA SER A 299 -1.84 -24.80 -7.36
C SER A 299 -1.19 -26.05 -7.95
N ARG A 300 0.11 -26.03 -8.25
CA ARG A 300 0.85 -27.13 -8.88
C ARG A 300 1.72 -27.92 -7.89
N GLY A 301 2.18 -27.28 -6.83
CA GLY A 301 3.04 -27.88 -5.81
C GLY A 301 2.28 -28.51 -4.66
N ILE A 302 1.09 -28.00 -4.33
CA ILE A 302 0.24 -28.49 -3.24
C ILE A 302 -0.94 -29.24 -3.85
N SER A 303 -1.07 -30.52 -3.51
CA SER A 303 -2.12 -31.35 -4.06
C SER A 303 -3.52 -31.00 -3.55
N GLY A 304 -4.54 -31.25 -4.38
CA GLY A 304 -5.94 -31.15 -3.99
C GLY A 304 -6.51 -29.72 -3.98
N TYR A 305 -7.63 -29.56 -3.27
CA TYR A 305 -8.37 -28.30 -3.22
C TYR A 305 -7.64 -27.22 -2.42
N LEU A 306 -6.82 -27.61 -1.43
CA LEU A 306 -6.05 -26.66 -0.61
C LEU A 306 -5.12 -25.80 -1.48
N GLY A 307 -4.32 -26.43 -2.36
CA GLY A 307 -3.40 -25.72 -3.23
C GLY A 307 -4.12 -24.77 -4.20
N LYS A 308 -5.26 -25.19 -4.76
CA LYS A 308 -6.08 -24.36 -5.65
C LYS A 308 -6.75 -23.21 -4.89
N GLY A 309 -7.25 -23.45 -3.69
CA GLY A 309 -7.87 -22.44 -2.84
C GLY A 309 -6.86 -21.36 -2.42
N LEU A 310 -5.68 -21.76 -1.92
CA LEU A 310 -4.61 -20.83 -1.56
C LEU A 310 -4.16 -19.98 -2.77
N ALA A 311 -4.02 -20.60 -3.93
CA ALA A 311 -3.64 -19.92 -5.17
C ALA A 311 -4.67 -18.88 -5.61
N PHE A 312 -5.96 -19.21 -5.52
CA PHE A 312 -7.05 -18.29 -5.86
C PHE A 312 -7.11 -17.09 -4.90
N VAL A 313 -7.05 -17.35 -3.59
CA VAL A 313 -7.02 -16.28 -2.56
C VAL A 313 -5.80 -15.39 -2.76
N PHE A 314 -4.61 -15.98 -2.94
CA PHE A 314 -3.40 -15.21 -3.22
C PHE A 314 -3.55 -14.33 -4.45
N ALA A 315 -4.09 -14.86 -5.54
CA ALA A 315 -4.24 -14.12 -6.79
C ALA A 315 -5.19 -12.93 -6.64
N LEU A 316 -6.33 -13.08 -5.94
CA LEU A 316 -7.24 -11.98 -5.65
C LEU A 316 -6.58 -10.89 -4.80
N LEU A 317 -5.88 -11.29 -3.73
CA LEU A 317 -5.14 -10.35 -2.87
C LEU A 317 -4.02 -9.63 -3.63
N CYS A 318 -3.33 -10.33 -4.55
CA CYS A 318 -2.29 -9.75 -5.39
C CYS A 318 -2.85 -8.72 -6.37
N VAL A 319 -4.05 -8.92 -6.92
CA VAL A 319 -4.76 -7.91 -7.72
C VAL A 319 -5.07 -6.69 -6.85
N GLY A 320 -5.63 -6.89 -5.65
CA GLY A 320 -5.88 -5.81 -4.70
C GLY A 320 -4.59 -5.06 -4.31
N GLY A 321 -3.52 -5.78 -3.97
CA GLY A 321 -2.20 -5.21 -3.67
C GLY A 321 -1.63 -4.41 -4.82
N SER A 322 -1.86 -4.85 -6.08
CA SER A 322 -1.43 -4.11 -7.26
C SER A 322 -2.16 -2.78 -7.44
N PHE A 323 -3.45 -2.71 -7.09
CA PHE A 323 -4.20 -1.46 -7.11
C PHE A 323 -3.88 -0.56 -5.92
N GLY A 324 -3.66 -1.13 -4.72
CA GLY A 324 -3.30 -0.41 -3.50
C GLY A 324 -1.84 0.05 -3.48
N GLY A 325 -0.99 -0.73 -2.80
CA GLY A 325 0.41 -0.36 -2.54
C GLY A 325 1.28 -0.23 -3.78
N GLY A 326 1.00 -1.04 -4.80
CA GLY A 326 1.71 -0.97 -6.09
C GLY A 326 1.29 0.19 -7.00
N ASN A 327 0.21 0.90 -6.68
CA ASN A 327 -0.37 1.91 -7.55
C ASN A 327 -0.86 3.14 -6.77
N MET A 328 -2.02 3.06 -6.08
CA MET A 328 -2.62 4.22 -5.41
C MET A 328 -1.69 4.88 -4.41
N PHE A 329 -1.00 4.11 -3.57
CA PHE A 329 -0.05 4.64 -2.59
C PHE A 329 1.11 5.40 -3.26
N GLN A 330 1.61 4.86 -4.38
CA GLN A 330 2.69 5.49 -5.14
C GLN A 330 2.23 6.81 -5.75
N SER A 331 1.07 6.83 -6.38
CA SER A 331 0.50 8.02 -7.01
C SER A 331 0.12 9.10 -5.99
N ASN A 332 -0.45 8.70 -4.84
CA ASN A 332 -0.82 9.57 -3.74
C ASN A 332 0.39 10.33 -3.18
N GLN A 333 1.44 9.59 -2.79
CA GLN A 333 2.63 10.19 -2.18
C GLN A 333 3.47 10.99 -3.19
N ALA A 334 3.45 10.60 -4.48
CA ALA A 334 4.06 11.39 -5.53
C ALA A 334 3.36 12.75 -5.70
N PHE A 335 2.03 12.76 -5.65
CA PHE A 335 1.25 13.99 -5.69
C PHE A 335 1.44 14.83 -4.43
N ASP A 336 1.48 14.20 -3.25
CA ASP A 336 1.71 14.90 -1.98
C ASP A 336 3.05 15.66 -1.98
N GLN A 337 4.12 15.03 -2.48
CA GLN A 337 5.40 15.71 -2.65
C GLN A 337 5.37 16.78 -3.74
N ALA A 338 4.69 16.51 -4.87
CA ALA A 338 4.60 17.49 -5.96
C ALA A 338 3.88 18.77 -5.51
N LYS A 339 2.75 18.68 -4.81
CA LYS A 339 2.03 19.85 -4.28
C LYS A 339 2.80 20.57 -3.17
N ASN A 340 3.65 19.84 -2.41
CA ASN A 340 4.52 20.46 -1.40
C ASN A 340 5.58 21.37 -2.04
N MET A 341 6.13 20.96 -3.20
CA MET A 341 7.13 21.73 -3.95
C MET A 341 6.53 22.77 -4.90
N ILE A 342 5.32 22.52 -5.37
CA ILE A 342 4.59 23.36 -6.35
C ILE A 342 3.17 23.55 -5.79
N PRO A 343 2.95 24.55 -4.91
CA PRO A 343 1.67 24.77 -4.23
C PRO A 343 0.47 24.95 -5.17
N GLU A 344 0.69 25.43 -6.40
CA GLU A 344 -0.33 25.62 -7.43
C GLU A 344 -0.96 24.31 -7.90
N LEU A 345 -0.33 23.17 -7.61
CA LEU A 345 -0.90 21.84 -7.86
C LEU A 345 -1.94 21.43 -6.81
N SER A 346 -2.07 22.17 -5.71
CA SER A 346 -3.09 21.86 -4.68
C SER A 346 -4.49 21.81 -5.32
N GLY A 347 -5.27 20.78 -4.97
CA GLY A 347 -6.57 20.55 -5.59
C GLY A 347 -6.54 19.87 -6.98
N ASN A 348 -5.36 19.74 -7.62
CA ASN A 348 -5.22 19.20 -8.97
C ASN A 348 -4.77 17.74 -9.03
N GLY A 349 -5.08 16.93 -8.00
CA GLY A 349 -4.70 15.51 -7.93
C GLY A 349 -5.19 14.70 -9.12
N PHE A 350 -6.40 14.97 -9.61
CA PHE A 350 -6.95 14.32 -10.79
C PHE A 350 -6.09 14.53 -12.05
N TYR A 351 -5.68 15.76 -12.34
CA TYR A 351 -4.84 16.05 -13.52
C TYR A 351 -3.43 15.48 -13.38
N PHE A 352 -2.85 15.55 -12.18
CA PHE A 352 -1.58 14.90 -11.89
C PHE A 352 -1.67 13.39 -12.11
N GLY A 353 -2.74 12.75 -11.60
CA GLY A 353 -3.01 11.34 -11.78
C GLY A 353 -3.16 10.94 -13.25
N LEU A 354 -3.82 11.78 -14.09
CA LEU A 354 -3.93 11.55 -15.53
C LEU A 354 -2.56 11.55 -16.22
N VAL A 355 -1.70 12.51 -15.89
CA VAL A 355 -0.33 12.57 -16.45
C VAL A 355 0.45 11.32 -16.05
N MET A 356 0.42 10.94 -14.77
CA MET A 356 1.09 9.74 -14.28
C MET A 356 0.52 8.46 -14.94
N ALA A 357 -0.81 8.36 -15.08
CA ALA A 357 -1.46 7.24 -15.77
C ALA A 357 -1.03 7.14 -17.23
N ALA A 358 -0.91 8.25 -17.95
CA ALA A 358 -0.43 8.27 -19.31
C ALA A 358 1.02 7.75 -19.43
N LEU A 359 1.92 8.21 -18.54
CA LEU A 359 3.32 7.76 -18.49
C LEU A 359 3.43 6.26 -18.20
N VAL A 360 2.70 5.78 -17.19
CA VAL A 360 2.64 4.36 -16.82
C VAL A 360 2.05 3.54 -17.96
N GLY A 361 0.94 4.01 -18.56
CA GLY A 361 0.24 3.36 -19.66
C GLY A 361 1.15 3.10 -20.86
N PHE A 362 1.98 4.08 -21.21
CA PHE A 362 2.94 3.96 -22.32
C PHE A 362 3.89 2.77 -22.14
N VAL A 363 4.34 2.48 -20.92
CA VAL A 363 5.27 1.38 -20.67
C VAL A 363 4.56 0.03 -20.54
N ILE A 364 3.42 -0.01 -19.82
CA ILE A 364 2.75 -1.29 -19.50
C ILE A 364 2.07 -1.94 -20.71
N VAL A 365 1.79 -1.17 -21.78
CA VAL A 365 1.29 -1.72 -23.03
C VAL A 365 2.27 -2.73 -23.63
N GLY A 366 3.57 -2.47 -23.57
CA GLY A 366 4.63 -3.34 -24.08
C GLY A 366 4.92 -4.61 -23.27
N GLY A 367 4.24 -4.80 -22.13
CA GLY A 367 4.38 -5.98 -21.26
C GLY A 367 5.75 -6.05 -20.57
N ILE A 368 6.08 -7.27 -20.06
CA ILE A 368 7.27 -7.46 -19.19
C ILE A 368 8.59 -7.07 -19.85
N LYS A 369 8.73 -7.28 -21.15
CA LYS A 369 9.95 -6.91 -21.89
C LYS A 369 10.17 -5.39 -21.93
N SER A 370 9.09 -4.62 -22.05
CA SER A 370 9.14 -3.15 -21.99
C SER A 370 9.44 -2.69 -20.58
N ILE A 371 8.76 -3.25 -19.58
CA ILE A 371 8.97 -2.96 -18.17
C ILE A 371 10.45 -3.23 -17.81
N ALA A 372 10.98 -4.42 -18.11
CA ALA A 372 12.35 -4.80 -17.80
C ALA A 372 13.39 -3.85 -18.43
N LYS A 373 13.18 -3.38 -19.68
CA LYS A 373 14.06 -2.41 -20.34
C LYS A 373 14.05 -1.03 -19.70
N VAL A 374 12.96 -0.66 -19.05
CA VAL A 374 12.84 0.62 -18.34
C VAL A 374 13.45 0.49 -16.95
N THR A 375 13.10 -0.58 -16.24
CA THR A 375 13.56 -0.79 -14.85
C THR A 375 15.05 -1.06 -14.74
N ASP A 376 15.66 -1.78 -15.70
CA ASP A 376 17.12 -2.05 -15.68
C ASP A 376 17.98 -0.77 -15.78
N LYS A 377 17.41 0.34 -16.25
CA LYS A 377 18.06 1.65 -16.33
C LYS A 377 17.67 2.58 -15.19
N ILE A 378 16.36 2.66 -14.91
CA ILE A 378 15.84 3.63 -13.93
C ILE A 378 16.23 3.20 -12.51
N VAL A 379 16.15 1.91 -12.17
CA VAL A 379 16.36 1.44 -10.79
C VAL A 379 17.77 1.73 -10.28
N PRO A 380 18.86 1.39 -11.00
CA PRO A 380 20.19 1.76 -10.54
C PRO A 380 20.37 3.28 -10.40
N LEU A 381 19.87 4.06 -11.38
CA LEU A 381 19.99 5.51 -11.38
C LEU A 381 19.29 6.13 -10.16
N MET A 382 18.03 5.76 -9.92
CA MET A 382 17.24 6.31 -8.81
C MET A 382 17.78 5.88 -7.44
N ALA A 383 18.15 4.58 -7.27
CA ALA A 383 18.65 4.07 -6.01
C ALA A 383 20.01 4.67 -5.65
N ILE A 384 20.97 4.70 -6.62
CA ILE A 384 22.28 5.31 -6.39
C ILE A 384 22.14 6.80 -6.14
N GLY A 385 21.32 7.51 -6.93
CA GLY A 385 21.09 8.95 -6.76
C GLY A 385 20.53 9.29 -5.37
N TYR A 386 19.54 8.52 -4.91
CA TYR A 386 18.95 8.68 -3.58
C TYR A 386 19.97 8.40 -2.46
N VAL A 387 20.70 7.27 -2.56
CA VAL A 387 21.71 6.89 -1.57
C VAL A 387 22.83 7.94 -1.50
N LEU A 388 23.28 8.46 -2.65
CA LEU A 388 24.30 9.52 -2.67
C LEU A 388 23.79 10.81 -2.01
N ALA A 389 22.56 11.22 -2.28
CA ALA A 389 21.94 12.38 -1.62
C ALA A 389 21.86 12.20 -0.10
N ALA A 390 21.43 11.02 0.35
CA ALA A 390 21.39 10.68 1.78
C ALA A 390 22.80 10.66 2.40
N LEU A 391 23.78 10.07 1.72
CA LEU A 391 25.19 10.02 2.20
C LEU A 391 25.80 11.41 2.36
N VAL A 392 25.42 12.40 1.54
CA VAL A 392 25.86 13.78 1.71
C VAL A 392 25.35 14.34 3.04
N ILE A 393 24.06 14.15 3.35
CA ILE A 393 23.47 14.58 4.63
C ILE A 393 24.14 13.88 5.81
N ILE A 394 24.32 12.55 5.72
CA ILE A 394 24.99 11.74 6.75
C ILE A 394 26.43 12.20 6.93
N GLY A 395 27.16 12.48 5.84
CA GLY A 395 28.53 12.93 5.88
C GLY A 395 28.71 14.30 6.57
N ILE A 396 27.78 15.23 6.32
CA ILE A 396 27.77 16.55 7.00
C ILE A 396 27.52 16.39 8.50
N ASN A 397 26.72 15.41 8.90
CA ASN A 397 26.31 15.15 10.29
C ASN A 397 27.05 13.95 10.91
N ILE A 398 28.19 13.55 10.38
CA ILE A 398 28.91 12.33 10.76
C ILE A 398 29.26 12.24 12.24
N GLU A 399 29.48 13.37 12.89
CA GLU A 399 29.75 13.47 14.32
C GLU A 399 28.57 13.01 15.19
N HIS A 400 27.35 13.08 14.68
CA HIS A 400 26.12 12.62 15.36
C HIS A 400 25.89 11.11 15.24
N THR A 401 26.72 10.37 14.49
CA THR A 401 26.56 8.94 14.26
C THR A 401 26.50 8.11 15.55
N PRO A 402 27.36 8.32 16.57
CA PRO A 402 27.25 7.56 17.82
C PRO A 402 25.91 7.79 18.55
N ALA A 403 25.42 9.03 18.53
CA ALA A 403 24.13 9.39 19.12
C ALA A 403 22.97 8.74 18.36
N ALA A 404 23.00 8.75 17.01
CA ALA A 404 21.99 8.12 16.18
C ALA A 404 21.93 6.60 16.38
N ILE A 405 23.07 5.93 16.41
CA ILE A 405 23.15 4.48 16.73
C ILE A 405 22.57 4.20 18.11
N SER A 406 22.94 5.02 19.11
CA SER A 406 22.38 4.89 20.47
C SER A 406 20.86 5.06 20.47
N GLN A 407 20.31 6.07 19.77
CA GLN A 407 18.87 6.28 19.65
C GLN A 407 18.16 5.08 19.00
N ILE A 408 18.75 4.50 17.96
CA ILE A 408 18.21 3.30 17.29
C ILE A 408 18.20 2.12 18.24
N LEU A 409 19.33 1.82 18.92
CA LEU A 409 19.45 0.66 19.77
C LEU A 409 18.64 0.81 21.06
N VAL A 410 18.75 1.95 21.75
CA VAL A 410 17.97 2.20 22.97
C VAL A 410 16.48 2.26 22.65
N GLY A 411 16.10 3.00 21.60
CA GLY A 411 14.70 3.10 21.18
C GLY A 411 14.07 1.78 20.74
N ALA A 412 14.87 0.83 20.27
CA ALA A 412 14.37 -0.49 19.87
C ALA A 412 13.90 -1.35 21.05
N PHE A 413 14.47 -1.13 22.26
CA PHE A 413 14.25 -1.98 23.42
C PHE A 413 13.70 -1.22 24.64
N ASN A 414 13.53 0.10 24.56
CA ASN A 414 13.00 0.90 25.66
C ASN A 414 11.47 0.85 25.70
N GLY A 415 10.92 0.62 26.91
CA GLY A 415 9.48 0.56 27.14
C GLY A 415 8.73 1.89 26.97
N ASP A 416 9.43 3.03 27.02
CA ASP A 416 8.86 4.39 26.92
C ASP A 416 8.73 4.89 25.47
N ALA A 417 9.06 4.05 24.47
CA ALA A 417 8.98 4.46 23.07
C ALA A 417 7.60 5.02 22.72
N LEU A 418 7.60 6.20 22.26
CA LEU A 418 6.62 7.27 22.00
C LEU A 418 5.12 6.94 22.05
N LYS A 419 4.67 5.74 21.78
CA LYS A 419 3.22 5.38 21.81
C LYS A 419 2.92 3.87 21.96
N GLY A 420 3.90 3.01 22.14
CA GLY A 420 3.64 1.56 22.08
C GLY A 420 4.49 0.68 22.98
N GLY A 421 5.48 1.22 23.66
CA GLY A 421 6.50 0.42 24.32
C GLY A 421 7.28 -0.44 23.32
N PHE A 422 8.11 -1.35 23.80
CA PHE A 422 8.93 -2.27 23.01
C PHE A 422 8.14 -2.99 21.89
N LEU A 423 6.97 -3.55 22.21
CA LEU A 423 6.17 -4.30 21.24
C LEU A 423 5.63 -3.42 20.11
N GLY A 424 5.19 -2.20 20.41
CA GLY A 424 4.69 -1.27 19.39
C GLY A 424 5.76 -0.88 18.39
N VAL A 425 6.97 -0.57 18.86
CA VAL A 425 8.12 -0.23 18.00
C VAL A 425 8.50 -1.39 17.09
N MET A 426 8.54 -2.60 17.66
CA MET A 426 8.83 -3.84 16.94
C MET A 426 7.79 -4.08 15.82
N VAL A 427 6.50 -3.99 16.17
CA VAL A 427 5.40 -4.21 15.23
C VAL A 427 5.47 -3.23 14.06
N VAL A 428 5.61 -1.94 14.35
CA VAL A 428 5.71 -0.90 13.32
C VAL A 428 6.92 -1.12 12.42
N GLY A 429 8.09 -1.41 13.00
CA GLY A 429 9.30 -1.66 12.24
C GLY A 429 9.18 -2.87 11.30
N ILE A 430 8.66 -4.00 11.79
CA ILE A 430 8.49 -5.22 10.99
C ILE A 430 7.42 -5.01 9.91
N GLN A 431 6.30 -4.36 10.23
CA GLN A 431 5.22 -4.09 9.29
C GLN A 431 5.71 -3.22 8.13
N ARG A 432 6.40 -2.11 8.43
CA ARG A 432 6.93 -1.21 7.40
C ARG A 432 8.03 -1.87 6.56
N ALA A 433 8.90 -2.69 7.16
CA ALA A 433 9.89 -3.48 6.43
C ALA A 433 9.21 -4.46 5.45
N SER A 434 8.19 -5.18 5.91
CA SER A 434 7.46 -6.15 5.10
C SER A 434 6.70 -5.50 3.94
N PHE A 435 6.17 -4.30 4.16
CA PHE A 435 5.56 -3.49 3.11
C PHE A 435 6.61 -3.02 2.08
N SER A 436 7.81 -2.63 2.54
CA SER A 436 8.88 -2.12 1.69
C SER A 436 9.51 -3.23 0.85
N ASN A 437 10.04 -4.29 1.49
CA ASN A 437 10.81 -5.33 0.80
C ASN A 437 9.98 -6.50 0.27
N GLU A 438 8.70 -6.61 0.65
CA GLU A 438 7.76 -7.66 0.23
C GLU A 438 8.25 -9.10 0.50
N ALA A 439 9.19 -9.30 1.42
CA ALA A 439 9.69 -10.63 1.76
C ALA A 439 8.65 -11.40 2.58
N GLY A 440 8.30 -12.60 2.14
CA GLY A 440 7.21 -13.37 2.72
C GLY A 440 5.84 -13.07 2.12
N VAL A 441 5.72 -11.99 1.33
CA VAL A 441 4.49 -11.60 0.63
C VAL A 441 4.29 -12.42 -0.65
N GLY A 442 5.39 -12.76 -1.36
CA GLY A 442 5.36 -13.63 -2.54
C GLY A 442 5.33 -12.90 -3.88
N SER A 443 5.08 -11.60 -3.92
CA SER A 443 4.97 -10.78 -5.13
C SER A 443 6.19 -10.88 -6.05
N ALA A 444 7.39 -10.79 -5.49
CA ALA A 444 8.64 -10.84 -6.23
C ALA A 444 8.84 -12.13 -7.06
N ALA A 445 8.33 -13.26 -6.57
CA ALA A 445 8.40 -14.54 -7.28
C ALA A 445 7.72 -14.47 -8.66
N ILE A 446 6.81 -13.51 -8.89
CA ILE A 446 6.13 -13.33 -10.18
C ILE A 446 7.12 -12.79 -11.24
N ALA A 447 7.92 -11.76 -10.91
CA ALA A 447 8.95 -11.25 -11.82
C ALA A 447 10.10 -12.26 -11.99
N HIS A 448 10.63 -12.77 -10.87
CA HIS A 448 11.75 -13.71 -10.87
C HIS A 448 11.45 -15.01 -11.60
N SER A 449 10.17 -15.41 -11.73
CA SER A 449 9.80 -16.58 -12.52
C SER A 449 10.09 -16.44 -14.02
N ALA A 450 10.18 -15.22 -14.54
CA ALA A 450 10.40 -14.94 -15.95
C ALA A 450 11.89 -15.01 -16.37
N VAL A 451 12.81 -15.29 -15.45
CA VAL A 451 14.25 -15.37 -15.71
C VAL A 451 14.62 -16.54 -16.64
N LYS A 452 15.65 -16.34 -17.44
CA LYS A 452 16.29 -17.39 -18.25
C LYS A 452 17.23 -18.22 -17.37
N THR A 453 16.78 -19.38 -16.91
CA THR A 453 17.62 -20.30 -16.14
C THR A 453 17.07 -21.72 -16.17
N ASN A 454 17.98 -22.71 -16.12
CA ASN A 454 17.67 -24.13 -15.93
C ASN A 454 17.72 -24.55 -14.45
N TYR A 455 18.23 -23.70 -13.56
CA TYR A 455 18.43 -24.00 -12.15
C TYR A 455 17.67 -22.98 -11.29
N ALA A 456 16.54 -23.39 -10.74
CA ALA A 456 15.68 -22.51 -9.96
C ALA A 456 16.41 -21.82 -8.79
N ALA A 457 17.36 -22.50 -8.14
CA ALA A 457 18.09 -21.94 -7.01
C ALA A 457 19.04 -20.79 -7.41
N SER A 458 19.48 -20.70 -8.66
CA SER A 458 20.27 -19.53 -9.12
C SER A 458 19.49 -18.25 -8.92
N GLU A 459 18.20 -18.26 -9.24
CA GLU A 459 17.34 -17.09 -9.08
C GLU A 459 16.99 -16.79 -7.62
N GLY A 460 16.91 -17.81 -6.78
CA GLY A 460 16.79 -17.62 -5.33
C GLY A 460 17.96 -16.81 -4.76
N PHE A 461 19.20 -17.13 -5.14
CA PHE A 461 20.39 -16.37 -4.74
C PHE A 461 20.34 -14.93 -5.24
N VAL A 462 19.91 -14.67 -6.46
CA VAL A 462 19.77 -13.32 -7.00
C VAL A 462 18.71 -12.54 -6.26
N ALA A 463 17.55 -13.13 -6.03
CA ALA A 463 16.40 -12.49 -5.42
C ALA A 463 16.64 -12.07 -3.96
N MET A 464 17.47 -12.82 -3.21
CA MET A 464 17.72 -12.51 -1.79
C MET A 464 18.46 -11.18 -1.57
N VAL A 465 19.10 -10.61 -2.62
CA VAL A 465 19.71 -9.27 -2.53
C VAL A 465 18.63 -8.18 -2.44
N GLY A 466 17.42 -8.44 -2.94
CA GLY A 466 16.32 -7.47 -2.90
C GLY A 466 16.11 -6.85 -1.53
N PRO A 467 15.74 -7.61 -0.47
CA PRO A 467 15.54 -7.05 0.87
C PRO A 467 16.78 -6.39 1.48
N PHE A 468 17.98 -6.84 1.10
CA PHE A 468 19.22 -6.21 1.55
C PHE A 468 19.37 -4.79 0.99
N VAL A 469 19.24 -4.63 -0.33
CA VAL A 469 19.35 -3.31 -0.96
C VAL A 469 18.21 -2.41 -0.54
N ASP A 470 16.99 -2.93 -0.57
CA ASP A 470 15.77 -2.19 -0.24
C ASP A 470 15.78 -1.70 1.22
N THR A 471 15.88 -2.63 2.16
CA THR A 471 15.64 -2.31 3.56
C THR A 471 16.94 -2.01 4.32
N VAL A 472 17.99 -2.84 4.15
CA VAL A 472 19.21 -2.66 4.92
C VAL A 472 20.05 -1.48 4.39
N ILE A 473 19.91 -1.12 3.10
CA ILE A 473 20.59 0.06 2.56
C ILE A 473 19.63 1.24 2.50
N VAL A 474 18.60 1.20 1.64
CA VAL A 474 17.80 2.40 1.32
C VAL A 474 16.94 2.86 2.50
N CYS A 475 16.23 1.96 3.21
CA CYS A 475 15.46 2.37 4.39
C CYS A 475 16.36 2.87 5.53
N LEU A 476 17.54 2.24 5.74
CA LEU A 476 18.51 2.73 6.72
C LEU A 476 18.99 4.15 6.38
N MET A 477 19.28 4.45 5.10
CA MET A 477 19.68 5.81 4.68
C MET A 477 18.58 6.82 5.01
N THR A 478 17.34 6.52 4.68
CA THR A 478 16.18 7.39 5.03
C THR A 478 16.07 7.59 6.54
N SER A 479 16.17 6.49 7.32
CA SER A 479 16.10 6.56 8.77
C SER A 479 17.20 7.44 9.37
N LEU A 480 18.43 7.28 8.90
CA LEU A 480 19.58 8.08 9.38
C LEU A 480 19.41 9.56 9.04
N VAL A 481 18.91 9.88 7.85
CA VAL A 481 18.60 11.28 7.48
C VAL A 481 17.59 11.87 8.45
N LEU A 482 16.48 11.19 8.73
CA LEU A 482 15.46 11.66 9.67
C LEU A 482 15.99 11.83 11.09
N ILE A 483 16.86 10.92 11.54
CA ILE A 483 17.46 10.96 12.89
C ILE A 483 18.46 12.12 12.98
N PHE A 484 19.36 12.27 12.03
CA PHE A 484 20.40 13.30 12.04
C PHE A 484 19.85 14.72 11.90
N THR A 485 18.72 14.86 11.21
CA THR A 485 18.07 16.18 11.01
C THR A 485 17.07 16.50 12.11
N GLY A 486 16.86 15.62 13.11
CA GLY A 486 15.97 15.85 14.25
C GLY A 486 14.48 15.61 13.96
N TYR A 487 14.14 15.05 12.80
CA TYR A 487 12.75 14.74 12.42
C TYR A 487 12.26 13.37 12.89
N SER A 488 12.93 12.79 13.89
CA SER A 488 12.65 11.42 14.36
C SER A 488 11.74 11.31 15.59
N ASN A 489 11.36 12.42 16.22
CA ASN A 489 10.63 12.47 17.48
C ASN A 489 9.10 12.64 17.35
N GLY A 490 8.57 12.67 16.12
CA GLY A 490 7.13 12.75 15.88
C GLY A 490 6.45 14.07 16.23
N GLU A 491 7.23 15.08 16.68
CA GLU A 491 6.71 16.38 17.13
C GLU A 491 6.22 17.28 15.98
N SER A 492 6.66 17.01 14.75
CA SER A 492 6.34 17.86 13.60
C SER A 492 4.86 17.81 13.18
N GLY A 493 4.09 16.84 13.64
CA GLY A 493 2.72 16.58 13.19
C GLY A 493 2.60 16.18 11.70
N VAL A 494 3.74 15.99 11.02
CA VAL A 494 3.85 15.64 9.60
C VAL A 494 4.37 14.22 9.46
N THR A 495 3.89 13.49 8.46
CA THR A 495 4.32 12.11 8.17
C THR A 495 4.46 11.87 6.66
N GLY A 496 4.87 10.66 6.27
CA GLY A 496 4.99 10.28 4.86
C GLY A 496 6.12 11.01 4.12
N ALA A 497 5.94 11.18 2.81
CA ALA A 497 6.95 11.79 1.93
C ALA A 497 7.31 13.24 2.35
N LYS A 498 6.33 13.99 2.85
CA LYS A 498 6.53 15.35 3.30
C LYS A 498 7.51 15.46 4.49
N LEU A 499 7.46 14.51 5.44
CA LEU A 499 8.41 14.48 6.56
C LEU A 499 9.85 14.29 6.07
N THR A 500 10.04 13.37 5.13
CA THR A 500 11.36 13.15 4.50
C THR A 500 11.82 14.39 3.72
N SER A 501 10.91 15.07 3.03
CA SER A 501 11.23 16.31 2.31
C SER A 501 11.77 17.38 3.26
N LEU A 502 11.08 17.65 4.36
CA LEU A 502 11.51 18.60 5.38
C LEU A 502 12.89 18.25 5.94
N ALA A 503 13.17 16.96 6.16
CA ALA A 503 14.47 16.50 6.63
C ALA A 503 15.60 16.76 5.62
N PHE A 504 15.35 16.57 4.32
CA PHE A 504 16.32 16.85 3.26
C PHE A 504 16.50 18.37 3.07
N GLU A 505 15.41 19.13 3.07
CA GLU A 505 15.42 20.59 2.90
C GLU A 505 16.08 21.33 4.07
N SER A 506 16.06 20.74 5.28
CA SER A 506 16.73 21.33 6.46
C SER A 506 18.25 21.44 6.29
N VAL A 507 18.85 20.61 5.43
CA VAL A 507 20.29 20.66 5.13
C VAL A 507 20.57 21.57 3.93
N PHE A 508 19.80 21.41 2.86
CA PHE A 508 19.87 22.28 1.68
C PHE A 508 18.46 22.54 1.14
N SER A 509 18.06 23.81 1.06
CA SER A 509 16.71 24.22 0.63
C SER A 509 16.29 23.69 -0.75
N TRP A 510 17.24 23.40 -1.65
CA TRP A 510 16.97 22.86 -2.98
C TRP A 510 16.82 21.32 -3.01
N TYR A 511 17.14 20.63 -1.90
CA TYR A 511 17.04 19.15 -1.85
C TYR A 511 15.61 18.65 -1.99
N GLY A 512 14.59 19.44 -1.66
CA GLY A 512 13.19 19.10 -1.93
C GLY A 512 12.94 18.77 -3.41
N TRP A 513 13.60 19.46 -4.34
CA TRP A 513 13.52 19.17 -5.78
C TRP A 513 14.20 17.85 -6.15
N VAL A 514 15.35 17.52 -5.55
CA VAL A 514 16.02 16.23 -5.75
C VAL A 514 15.12 15.10 -5.27
N LEU A 515 14.51 15.30 -4.10
CA LEU A 515 13.59 14.31 -3.54
C LEU A 515 12.32 14.16 -4.38
N LEU A 516 11.76 15.27 -4.92
CA LEU A 516 10.63 15.20 -5.84
C LEU A 516 10.95 14.34 -7.08
N ILE A 517 12.10 14.57 -7.72
CA ILE A 517 12.54 13.77 -8.87
C ILE A 517 12.70 12.28 -8.47
N ALA A 518 13.33 12.02 -7.32
CA ALA A 518 13.49 10.65 -6.82
C ALA A 518 12.12 9.99 -6.58
N ILE A 519 11.20 10.66 -5.90
CA ILE A 519 9.84 10.16 -5.60
C ILE A 519 9.08 9.87 -6.89
N LEU A 520 9.13 10.77 -7.89
CA LEU A 520 8.48 10.54 -9.18
C LEU A 520 9.05 9.30 -9.90
N LEU A 521 10.37 9.11 -9.88
CA LEU A 521 11.00 7.93 -10.48
C LEU A 521 10.68 6.65 -9.70
N PHE A 522 10.71 6.69 -8.37
CA PHE A 522 10.36 5.54 -7.52
C PHE A 522 8.90 5.14 -7.70
N SER A 523 7.96 6.09 -7.63
CA SER A 523 6.54 5.81 -7.80
C SER A 523 6.24 5.25 -9.20
N PHE A 524 6.79 5.89 -10.24
CA PHE A 524 6.64 5.42 -11.62
C PHE A 524 7.18 3.99 -11.80
N SER A 525 8.39 3.72 -11.32
CA SER A 525 9.02 2.40 -11.45
C SER A 525 8.26 1.31 -10.71
N THR A 526 7.74 1.62 -9.51
CA THR A 526 6.92 0.69 -8.72
C THR A 526 5.60 0.39 -9.41
N MET A 527 4.90 1.41 -9.92
CA MET A 527 3.65 1.23 -10.63
C MET A 527 3.80 0.33 -11.87
N ILE A 528 4.83 0.54 -12.70
CA ILE A 528 5.02 -0.30 -13.90
C ILE A 528 5.33 -1.75 -13.54
N SER A 529 6.08 -2.02 -12.47
CA SER A 529 6.41 -3.38 -12.02
C SER A 529 5.22 -4.08 -11.39
N TRP A 530 4.48 -3.41 -10.52
CA TRP A 530 3.27 -3.95 -9.90
C TRP A 530 2.13 -4.17 -10.90
N SER A 531 2.08 -3.38 -11.99
CA SER A 531 1.12 -3.63 -13.07
C SER A 531 1.30 -5.02 -13.68
N TYR A 532 2.55 -5.53 -13.76
CA TYR A 532 2.83 -6.88 -14.22
C TYR A 532 2.41 -7.93 -13.20
N TYR A 533 2.68 -7.70 -11.91
CA TYR A 533 2.30 -8.64 -10.86
C TYR A 533 0.79 -8.85 -10.83
N GLY A 534 0.04 -7.76 -10.76
CA GLY A 534 -1.40 -7.82 -10.77
C GLY A 534 -1.98 -8.37 -12.07
N LEU A 535 -1.39 -8.05 -13.23
CA LEU A 535 -1.82 -8.62 -14.51
C LEU A 535 -1.68 -10.15 -14.53
N LYS A 536 -0.56 -10.70 -14.04
CA LYS A 536 -0.36 -12.16 -13.97
C LYS A 536 -1.32 -12.82 -12.97
N ALA A 537 -1.61 -12.18 -11.85
CA ALA A 537 -2.61 -12.64 -10.89
C ALA A 537 -4.03 -12.56 -11.48
N TRP A 538 -4.36 -11.47 -12.16
CA TRP A 538 -5.63 -11.29 -12.87
C TRP A 538 -5.84 -12.36 -13.94
N GLN A 539 -4.81 -12.60 -14.78
CA GLN A 539 -4.86 -13.63 -15.82
C GLN A 539 -5.04 -15.04 -15.25
N TYR A 540 -4.50 -15.31 -14.07
CA TYR A 540 -4.69 -16.58 -13.37
C TYR A 540 -6.17 -16.82 -12.99
N VAL A 541 -6.88 -15.76 -12.54
CA VAL A 541 -8.28 -15.84 -12.09
C VAL A 541 -9.26 -15.74 -13.26
N PHE A 542 -9.07 -14.72 -14.14
CA PHE A 542 -10.04 -14.34 -15.17
C PHE A 542 -9.64 -14.77 -16.60
N GLY A 543 -8.52 -15.47 -16.74
CA GLY A 543 -7.99 -15.90 -18.03
C GLY A 543 -7.15 -14.84 -18.75
N ASP A 544 -6.38 -15.30 -19.76
CA ASP A 544 -5.37 -14.51 -20.47
C ASP A 544 -5.87 -13.90 -21.80
N SER A 545 -7.18 -13.74 -21.97
CA SER A 545 -7.74 -13.12 -23.19
C SER A 545 -7.26 -11.68 -23.34
N LYS A 546 -7.17 -11.21 -24.59
CA LYS A 546 -6.78 -9.82 -24.88
C LYS A 546 -7.73 -8.82 -24.22
N PHE A 547 -9.03 -9.09 -24.21
CA PHE A 547 -10.03 -8.25 -23.57
C PHE A 547 -9.80 -8.18 -22.05
N SER A 548 -9.66 -9.33 -21.38
CA SER A 548 -9.42 -9.43 -19.94
C SER A 548 -8.15 -8.68 -19.53
N SER A 549 -7.05 -8.87 -20.27
CA SER A 549 -5.79 -8.18 -20.02
C SER A 549 -5.86 -6.67 -20.24
N THR A 550 -6.62 -6.22 -21.27
CA THR A 550 -6.83 -4.79 -21.52
C THR A 550 -7.69 -4.16 -20.44
N LEU A 551 -8.77 -4.83 -20.02
CA LEU A 551 -9.63 -4.37 -18.93
C LEU A 551 -8.82 -4.15 -17.63
N TYR A 552 -7.97 -5.14 -17.26
CA TYR A 552 -7.09 -4.98 -16.09
C TYR A 552 -6.21 -3.73 -16.21
N LYS A 553 -5.56 -3.52 -17.37
CA LYS A 553 -4.69 -2.36 -17.58
C LYS A 553 -5.45 -1.04 -17.47
N LEU A 554 -6.66 -0.97 -18.00
CA LEU A 554 -7.51 0.23 -17.89
C LEU A 554 -7.90 0.49 -16.43
N LEU A 555 -8.32 -0.54 -15.69
CA LEU A 555 -8.60 -0.42 -14.26
C LEU A 555 -7.35 0.02 -13.49
N PHE A 556 -6.19 -0.57 -13.79
CA PHE A 556 -4.93 -0.17 -13.15
C PHE A 556 -4.63 1.31 -13.36
N LEU A 557 -4.78 1.83 -14.58
CA LEU A 557 -4.57 3.24 -14.88
C LEU A 557 -5.62 4.15 -14.22
N LEU A 558 -6.86 3.69 -14.09
CA LEU A 558 -7.90 4.40 -13.33
C LEU A 558 -7.49 4.56 -11.87
N PHE A 559 -6.98 3.49 -11.24
CA PHE A 559 -6.53 3.53 -9.85
C PHE A 559 -5.30 4.44 -9.62
N VAL A 560 -4.47 4.72 -10.65
CA VAL A 560 -3.43 5.78 -10.57
C VAL A 560 -4.07 7.14 -10.32
N VAL A 561 -5.15 7.45 -11.04
CA VAL A 561 -5.87 8.73 -10.90
C VAL A 561 -6.58 8.83 -9.56
N VAL A 562 -7.27 7.75 -9.18
CA VAL A 562 -7.96 7.65 -7.87
C VAL A 562 -6.96 7.86 -6.72
N GLY A 563 -5.80 7.20 -6.77
CA GLY A 563 -4.78 7.32 -5.74
C GLY A 563 -4.26 8.75 -5.55
N ALA A 564 -3.99 9.46 -6.64
CA ALA A 564 -3.55 10.87 -6.58
C ALA A 564 -4.61 11.82 -6.02
N SER A 565 -5.89 11.44 -6.09
CA SER A 565 -7.02 12.25 -5.64
C SER A 565 -7.54 11.85 -4.24
N SER A 566 -6.99 10.80 -3.64
CA SER A 566 -7.46 10.23 -2.38
C SER A 566 -6.63 10.69 -1.18
N SER A 567 -7.18 10.55 0.04
CA SER A 567 -6.44 10.80 1.28
C SER A 567 -5.40 9.71 1.56
N LEU A 568 -4.29 10.07 2.22
CA LEU A 568 -3.22 9.12 2.56
C LEU A 568 -3.73 7.97 3.44
N GLY A 569 -4.56 8.25 4.45
CA GLY A 569 -5.04 7.23 5.39
C GLY A 569 -5.77 6.10 4.67
N THR A 570 -6.78 6.45 3.86
CA THR A 570 -7.55 5.48 3.06
C THR A 570 -6.69 4.60 2.17
N VAL A 571 -5.76 5.25 1.44
CA VAL A 571 -4.89 4.55 0.48
C VAL A 571 -3.91 3.65 1.22
N MET A 572 -3.39 4.08 2.36
CA MET A 572 -2.43 3.33 3.16
C MET A 572 -3.08 2.09 3.80
N ASP A 573 -4.26 2.27 4.41
CA ASP A 573 -4.99 1.17 5.05
C ASP A 573 -5.33 0.06 4.06
N PHE A 574 -5.86 0.42 2.89
CA PHE A 574 -6.16 -0.55 1.84
C PHE A 574 -4.88 -1.22 1.30
N SER A 575 -3.82 -0.45 1.10
CA SER A 575 -2.54 -0.94 0.57
C SER A 575 -1.87 -1.93 1.52
N ASP A 576 -1.78 -1.57 2.80
CA ASP A 576 -1.19 -2.42 3.84
C ASP A 576 -1.96 -3.73 3.98
N LEU A 577 -3.28 -3.63 4.02
CA LEU A 577 -4.16 -4.77 4.16
C LEU A 577 -3.97 -5.79 3.02
N MET A 578 -4.04 -5.32 1.76
CA MET A 578 -3.96 -6.20 0.61
C MET A 578 -2.58 -6.85 0.48
N ILE A 579 -1.50 -6.08 0.67
CA ILE A 579 -0.13 -6.61 0.56
C ILE A 579 0.16 -7.59 1.71
N LEU A 580 -0.15 -7.23 2.95
CA LEU A 580 0.14 -8.09 4.09
C LEU A 580 -0.71 -9.37 4.08
N ALA A 581 -1.97 -9.29 3.64
CA ALA A 581 -2.83 -10.47 3.53
C ALA A 581 -2.27 -11.54 2.59
N MET A 582 -1.54 -11.15 1.52
CA MET A 582 -0.88 -12.09 0.61
C MET A 582 0.10 -13.01 1.34
N ALA A 583 0.71 -12.55 2.43
CA ALA A 583 1.68 -13.33 3.19
C ALA A 583 1.06 -14.56 3.89
N VAL A 584 -0.24 -14.53 4.20
CA VAL A 584 -0.90 -15.64 4.88
C VAL A 584 -0.87 -16.92 4.02
N PRO A 585 -1.46 -16.93 2.82
CA PRO A 585 -1.38 -18.10 1.95
C PRO A 585 0.04 -18.39 1.47
N ASN A 586 0.87 -17.34 1.30
CA ASN A 586 2.21 -17.51 0.77
C ASN A 586 3.13 -18.27 1.74
N ILE A 587 3.30 -17.79 2.97
CA ILE A 587 4.18 -18.43 3.96
C ILE A 587 3.71 -19.85 4.27
N LEU A 588 2.38 -20.08 4.33
CA LEU A 588 1.85 -21.44 4.49
C LEU A 588 2.32 -22.37 3.36
N ALA A 589 2.25 -21.88 2.12
CA ALA A 589 2.73 -22.64 0.96
C ALA A 589 4.24 -22.86 1.00
N LEU A 590 5.03 -21.89 1.45
CA LEU A 590 6.47 -22.03 1.60
C LEU A 590 6.82 -23.13 2.61
N TYR A 591 6.13 -23.22 3.76
CA TYR A 591 6.33 -24.30 4.72
C TYR A 591 6.05 -25.68 4.11
N ILE A 592 4.94 -25.82 3.39
CA ILE A 592 4.55 -27.10 2.76
C ILE A 592 5.55 -27.51 1.66
N LEU A 593 6.05 -26.54 0.89
CA LEU A 593 6.92 -26.80 -0.26
C LEU A 593 8.43 -26.73 0.06
N LEU A 594 8.79 -26.55 1.31
CA LEU A 594 10.17 -26.42 1.77
C LEU A 594 11.09 -27.57 1.33
N PRO A 595 10.67 -28.87 1.36
CA PRO A 595 11.49 -29.97 0.84
C PRO A 595 11.83 -29.81 -0.64
N LYS A 596 10.94 -29.19 -1.43
CA LYS A 596 11.17 -28.96 -2.86
C LYS A 596 12.20 -27.86 -3.11
N VAL A 597 12.24 -26.84 -2.25
CA VAL A 597 13.28 -25.81 -2.28
C VAL A 597 14.66 -26.41 -2.00
N LYS A 598 14.76 -27.29 -0.99
CA LYS A 598 16.00 -27.99 -0.65
C LYS A 598 16.48 -28.89 -1.78
N GLU A 599 15.55 -29.57 -2.47
CA GLU A 599 15.85 -30.38 -3.65
C GLU A 599 16.49 -29.55 -4.76
N GLU A 600 15.92 -28.37 -5.11
CA GLU A 600 16.46 -27.48 -6.13
C GLU A 600 17.81 -26.88 -5.72
N LEU A 601 17.98 -26.55 -4.44
CA LEU A 601 19.26 -26.06 -3.93
C LEU A 601 20.36 -27.14 -4.04
N ASN A 602 20.06 -28.39 -3.74
CA ASN A 602 21.01 -29.50 -3.89
C ASN A 602 21.39 -29.73 -5.36
N LYS A 603 20.42 -29.68 -6.29
CA LYS A 603 20.68 -29.77 -7.74
C LYS A 603 21.61 -28.66 -8.22
N TYR A 604 21.38 -27.44 -7.73
CA TYR A 604 22.23 -26.30 -8.06
C TYR A 604 23.67 -26.51 -7.59
N TRP A 605 23.89 -26.89 -6.34
CA TRP A 605 25.22 -27.10 -5.80
C TRP A 605 25.96 -28.28 -6.46
N ALA A 606 25.26 -29.34 -6.83
CA ALA A 606 25.82 -30.44 -7.60
C ALA A 606 26.36 -29.95 -8.95
N LYS A 607 25.60 -29.07 -9.66
CA LYS A 607 26.06 -28.46 -10.92
C LYS A 607 27.24 -27.52 -10.72
N VAL A 608 27.20 -26.64 -9.72
CA VAL A 608 28.32 -25.73 -9.41
C VAL A 608 29.59 -26.49 -9.08
N SER A 609 29.47 -27.61 -8.35
CA SER A 609 30.63 -28.47 -8.03
C SER A 609 31.22 -29.15 -9.26
N ALA A 610 30.38 -29.49 -10.24
CA ALA A 610 30.84 -30.07 -11.51
C ALA A 610 31.48 -29.04 -12.47
N LEU A 611 31.27 -27.75 -12.23
CA LEU A 611 31.86 -26.65 -13.02
C LEU A 611 33.18 -26.11 -12.40
N LYS A 612 33.52 -26.51 -11.20
CA LYS A 612 34.77 -26.24 -10.51
C LYS A 612 35.79 -27.32 -10.80
#